data_a6f9e0abbdd5fb53c05ee90899b389d9
#
_entry.id   a6f9e0abbdd5fb53c05ee90899b389d9
#
_cell.length_a   1.000
_cell.length_b   1.000
_cell.length_c   1.000
_cell.angle_alpha   90.00
_cell.angle_beta   90.00
_cell.angle_gamma   90.00
#
_symmetry.space_group_name_H-M   'P 1'
#
loop_
_entity.id
_entity.type
_entity.pdbx_description
1 polymer ?
#
loop_
_entity_poly.entity_id
_entity_poly.type
_entity_poly.pdbx_seq_one_letter_code
_entity_poly.pdbx_strand_id
1 'polypeptide(L)'
;NIYIITVPTPVDKNNKPDLTPLYKASETVGKVLKKGDIVVYESTVYPGATEEECIPVLEQVSGLTFNQDFYAGYSPERINPGDKEHTVEKILKVTSGSTPEIGKVVDDLYRAVITAGTHLAPSIKVAEAAKVIENSQRDINIAFVNELAKIFNLMDLDTHEVLKAAGTKWNFLPFHPGLVGGRCVGRGPFCMAL
;
A
#
# COMPACT_ATOMS: atom_id res chain seq x y z
N ASN A 1 -3.54 17.01 17.08
CA ASN A 1 -2.48 16.01 17.00
C ASN A 1 -2.63 15.20 15.69
N ILE A 2 -1.54 14.50 15.30
CA ILE A 2 -1.57 13.54 14.20
C ILE A 2 -1.09 12.20 14.75
N TYR A 3 -1.89 11.14 14.55
CA TYR A 3 -1.56 9.77 14.90
C TYR A 3 -1.26 8.99 13.63
N ILE A 4 -0.18 8.22 13.60
CA ILE A 4 0.21 7.39 12.44
C ILE A 4 0.13 5.92 12.84
N ILE A 5 -0.70 5.15 12.15
CA ILE A 5 -0.90 3.72 12.38
C ILE A 5 -0.15 2.91 11.32
N THR A 6 0.84 2.14 11.76
CA THR A 6 1.77 1.39 10.90
C THR A 6 1.76 -0.12 11.20
N VAL A 7 0.65 -0.64 11.69
CA VAL A 7 0.53 -2.05 12.07
C VAL A 7 0.50 -2.97 10.85
N PRO A 8 0.95 -4.23 10.98
CA PRO A 8 0.88 -5.19 9.89
C PRO A 8 -0.56 -5.63 9.62
N THR A 9 -0.85 -5.98 8.37
CA THR A 9 -2.09 -6.63 7.93
C THR A 9 -1.79 -8.07 7.51
N PRO A 10 -1.80 -9.06 8.42
CA PRO A 10 -1.61 -10.45 8.07
C PRO A 10 -2.78 -11.01 7.26
N VAL A 11 -2.63 -12.19 6.67
CA VAL A 11 -3.72 -12.95 6.08
C VAL A 11 -4.10 -14.11 6.98
N ASP A 12 -5.37 -14.46 7.00
CA ASP A 12 -5.87 -15.64 7.70
C ASP A 12 -5.57 -16.94 6.91
N LYS A 13 -6.00 -18.08 7.46
CA LYS A 13 -5.85 -19.39 6.82
C LYS A 13 -6.59 -19.53 5.46
N ASN A 14 -7.51 -18.64 5.17
CA ASN A 14 -8.27 -18.61 3.91
C ASN A 14 -7.72 -17.54 2.94
N ASN A 15 -6.53 -17.00 3.22
CA ASN A 15 -5.90 -15.91 2.47
C ASN A 15 -6.70 -14.58 2.48
N LYS A 16 -7.61 -14.39 3.44
CA LYS A 16 -8.30 -13.11 3.63
C LYS A 16 -7.47 -12.17 4.50
N PRO A 17 -7.45 -10.86 4.21
CA PRO A 17 -6.79 -9.88 5.08
C PRO A 17 -7.36 -9.93 6.51
N ASP A 18 -6.48 -10.08 7.49
CA ASP A 18 -6.83 -9.97 8.90
C ASP A 18 -6.63 -8.53 9.37
N LEU A 19 -7.73 -7.81 9.58
CA LEU A 19 -7.74 -6.43 10.02
C LEU A 19 -7.71 -6.28 11.54
N THR A 20 -7.62 -7.37 12.31
CA THR A 20 -7.58 -7.35 13.77
C THR A 20 -6.52 -6.39 14.34
N PRO A 21 -5.28 -6.33 13.80
CA PRO A 21 -4.30 -5.36 14.28
C PRO A 21 -4.72 -3.91 14.04
N LEU A 22 -5.39 -3.62 12.91
CA LEU A 22 -5.91 -2.29 12.59
C LEU A 22 -7.05 -1.88 13.54
N TYR A 23 -8.00 -2.79 13.80
CA TYR A 23 -9.07 -2.53 14.76
C TYR A 23 -8.52 -2.21 16.16
N LYS A 24 -7.57 -3.00 16.66
CA LYS A 24 -6.94 -2.76 17.97
C LYS A 24 -6.15 -1.44 18.02
N ALA A 25 -5.46 -1.09 16.95
CA ALA A 25 -4.76 0.19 16.87
C ALA A 25 -5.75 1.37 16.83
N SER A 26 -6.83 1.25 16.06
CA SER A 26 -7.91 2.24 16.01
C SER A 26 -8.61 2.39 17.36
N GLU A 27 -8.90 1.29 18.07
CA GLU A 27 -9.43 1.33 19.44
C GLU A 27 -8.49 2.08 20.40
N THR A 28 -7.18 1.84 20.27
CA THR A 28 -6.17 2.49 21.13
C THR A 28 -6.12 3.99 20.87
N VAL A 29 -6.11 4.40 19.61
CA VAL A 29 -6.12 5.81 19.21
C VAL A 29 -7.46 6.45 19.58
N GLY A 30 -8.59 5.78 19.34
CA GLY A 30 -9.93 6.27 19.67
C GLY A 30 -10.10 6.70 21.14
N LYS A 31 -9.41 6.01 22.08
CA LYS A 31 -9.44 6.35 23.52
C LYS A 31 -8.83 7.71 23.87
N VAL A 32 -7.95 8.22 23.01
CA VAL A 32 -7.20 9.48 23.24
C VAL A 32 -7.50 10.55 22.19
N LEU A 33 -8.31 10.21 21.18
CA LEU A 33 -8.68 11.08 20.07
C LEU A 33 -9.46 12.30 20.55
N LYS A 34 -9.16 13.47 19.99
CA LYS A 34 -9.78 14.75 20.32
C LYS A 34 -10.25 15.46 19.05
N LYS A 35 -11.11 16.44 19.23
CA LYS A 35 -11.58 17.30 18.13
C LYS A 35 -10.40 17.99 17.43
N GLY A 36 -10.38 17.93 16.12
CA GLY A 36 -9.33 18.46 15.26
C GLY A 36 -8.14 17.52 15.04
N ASP A 37 -8.12 16.35 15.66
CA ASP A 37 -7.05 15.35 15.44
C ASP A 37 -7.19 14.64 14.07
N ILE A 38 -6.06 14.18 13.56
CA ILE A 38 -5.98 13.44 12.30
C ILE A 38 -5.37 12.06 12.56
N VAL A 39 -5.96 11.00 11.99
CA VAL A 39 -5.43 9.64 12.06
C VAL A 39 -5.00 9.20 10.66
N VAL A 40 -3.71 8.93 10.48
CA VAL A 40 -3.13 8.50 9.20
C VAL A 40 -2.83 7.01 9.26
N TYR A 41 -3.30 6.26 8.26
CA TYR A 41 -3.02 4.84 8.13
C TYR A 41 -1.96 4.60 7.04
N GLU A 42 -0.97 3.74 7.33
CA GLU A 42 0.07 3.34 6.37
C GLU A 42 0.01 1.85 5.99
N SER A 43 -0.78 1.07 6.71
CA SER A 43 -0.93 -0.36 6.49
C SER A 43 -1.50 -0.67 5.11
N THR A 44 -0.99 -1.72 4.45
CA THR A 44 -1.54 -2.16 3.16
C THR A 44 -2.92 -2.79 3.37
N VAL A 45 -3.93 -2.21 2.74
CA VAL A 45 -5.33 -2.64 2.84
C VAL A 45 -5.99 -2.61 1.46
N TYR A 46 -7.19 -3.19 1.34
CA TYR A 46 -8.02 -3.07 0.15
C TYR A 46 -8.67 -1.67 0.06
N PRO A 47 -9.04 -1.22 -1.15
CA PRO A 47 -9.66 0.09 -1.34
C PRO A 47 -10.96 0.25 -0.57
N GLY A 48 -11.02 1.24 0.30
CA GLY A 48 -12.14 1.54 1.19
C GLY A 48 -11.96 1.08 2.63
N ALA A 49 -11.00 0.18 2.90
CA ALA A 49 -10.84 -0.39 4.24
C ALA A 49 -10.61 0.65 5.34
N THR A 50 -9.88 1.72 5.08
CA THR A 50 -9.70 2.79 6.08
C THR A 50 -11.02 3.40 6.48
N GLU A 51 -11.85 3.80 5.51
CA GLU A 51 -13.09 4.53 5.77
C GLU A 51 -14.23 3.59 6.20
N GLU A 52 -14.29 2.36 5.66
CA GLU A 52 -15.38 1.42 5.90
C GLU A 52 -15.17 0.55 7.16
N GLU A 53 -13.90 0.29 7.55
CA GLU A 53 -13.57 -0.60 8.65
C GLU A 53 -12.94 0.12 9.85
N CYS A 54 -11.98 1.03 9.62
CA CYS A 54 -11.22 1.63 10.71
C CYS A 54 -11.94 2.85 11.31
N ILE A 55 -12.57 3.67 10.48
CA ILE A 55 -13.28 4.88 10.93
C ILE A 55 -14.44 4.54 11.88
N PRO A 56 -15.31 3.54 11.61
CA PRO A 56 -16.38 3.17 12.54
C PRO A 56 -15.87 2.80 13.94
N VAL A 57 -14.69 2.15 14.02
CA VAL A 57 -14.07 1.83 15.31
C VAL A 57 -13.63 3.09 16.05
N LEU A 58 -13.00 4.06 15.35
CA LEU A 58 -12.63 5.35 15.94
C LEU A 58 -13.85 6.11 16.46
N GLU A 59 -14.94 6.19 15.68
CA GLU A 59 -16.18 6.85 16.07
C GLU A 59 -16.81 6.18 17.31
N GLN A 60 -16.90 4.85 17.28
CA GLN A 60 -17.48 4.08 18.38
C GLN A 60 -16.72 4.27 19.70
N VAL A 61 -15.38 4.30 19.65
CA VAL A 61 -14.56 4.39 20.86
C VAL A 61 -14.42 5.82 21.35
N SER A 62 -14.29 6.80 20.46
CA SER A 62 -14.09 8.19 20.81
C SER A 62 -15.39 8.95 21.10
N GLY A 63 -16.51 8.50 20.51
CA GLY A 63 -17.77 9.26 20.50
C GLY A 63 -17.75 10.51 19.61
N LEU A 64 -16.72 10.66 18.77
CA LEU A 64 -16.53 11.79 17.85
C LEU A 64 -17.05 11.42 16.46
N THR A 65 -17.42 12.43 15.67
CA THR A 65 -17.95 12.26 14.31
C THR A 65 -16.86 12.51 13.27
N PHE A 66 -16.69 11.55 12.36
CA PHE A 66 -15.75 11.64 11.25
C PHE A 66 -16.06 12.82 10.33
N ASN A 67 -15.01 13.47 9.82
CA ASN A 67 -15.07 14.67 8.97
C ASN A 67 -15.81 15.88 9.59
N GLN A 68 -16.07 15.84 10.90
CA GLN A 68 -16.60 16.97 11.67
C GLN A 68 -15.70 17.25 12.88
N ASP A 69 -15.51 16.23 13.72
CA ASP A 69 -14.73 16.35 14.96
C ASP A 69 -13.28 15.84 14.78
N PHE A 70 -13.07 14.83 13.95
CA PHE A 70 -11.75 14.30 13.60
C PHE A 70 -11.68 13.92 12.12
N TYR A 71 -10.47 13.69 11.63
CA TYR A 71 -10.20 13.44 10.22
C TYR A 71 -9.28 12.25 10.04
N ALA A 72 -9.22 11.73 8.79
CA ALA A 72 -8.32 10.65 8.45
C ALA A 72 -7.46 10.95 7.24
N GLY A 73 -6.34 10.24 7.14
CA GLY A 73 -5.48 10.20 5.98
C GLY A 73 -4.98 8.77 5.72
N TYR A 74 -4.44 8.58 4.54
CA TYR A 74 -3.79 7.33 4.16
C TYR A 74 -2.52 7.61 3.36
N SER A 75 -1.46 6.88 3.68
CA SER A 75 -0.17 7.02 3.00
C SER A 75 0.55 5.67 2.99
N PRO A 76 0.46 4.88 1.90
CA PRO A 76 0.97 3.51 1.87
C PRO A 76 2.49 3.47 2.04
N GLU A 77 2.96 2.42 2.74
CA GLU A 77 4.38 2.12 2.81
C GLU A 77 4.86 1.50 1.48
N ARG A 78 5.98 2.02 0.96
CA ARG A 78 6.54 1.64 -0.35
C ARG A 78 7.98 1.12 -0.28
N ILE A 79 8.56 0.97 0.93
CA ILE A 79 9.92 0.45 1.12
C ILE A 79 9.94 -1.05 0.79
N ASN A 80 11.00 -1.48 0.08
CA ASN A 80 11.31 -2.88 -0.07
C ASN A 80 12.26 -3.30 1.08
N PRO A 81 11.88 -4.27 1.93
CA PRO A 81 12.76 -4.73 2.99
C PRO A 81 14.12 -5.19 2.44
N GLY A 82 15.21 -4.65 3.00
CA GLY A 82 16.58 -4.95 2.58
C GLY A 82 17.14 -4.03 1.48
N ASP A 83 16.34 -3.17 0.88
CA ASP A 83 16.82 -2.14 -0.05
C ASP A 83 17.49 -1.01 0.75
N LYS A 84 18.77 -0.78 0.51
CA LYS A 84 19.56 0.26 1.17
C LYS A 84 19.65 1.57 0.38
N GLU A 85 19.27 1.53 -0.89
CA GLU A 85 19.31 2.70 -1.78
C GLU A 85 18.01 3.47 -1.72
N HIS A 86 16.86 2.76 -1.72
CA HIS A 86 15.52 3.34 -1.69
C HIS A 86 14.99 3.38 -0.24
N THR A 87 15.58 4.30 0.55
CA THR A 87 15.11 4.56 1.93
C THR A 87 13.79 5.34 1.91
N VAL A 88 13.11 5.41 3.06
CA VAL A 88 11.83 6.13 3.19
C VAL A 88 11.88 7.56 2.64
N GLU A 89 12.98 8.26 2.85
CA GLU A 89 13.16 9.65 2.41
C GLU A 89 13.35 9.79 0.89
N LYS A 90 13.85 8.73 0.23
CA LYS A 90 14.21 8.71 -1.20
C LYS A 90 13.14 8.11 -2.10
N ILE A 91 12.04 7.62 -1.56
CA ILE A 91 10.93 7.09 -2.32
C ILE A 91 9.81 8.13 -2.32
N LEU A 92 9.31 8.50 -3.51
CA LEU A 92 8.17 9.37 -3.65
C LEU A 92 6.97 8.77 -2.88
N LYS A 93 6.45 9.50 -1.89
CA LYS A 93 5.39 9.03 -0.99
C LYS A 93 4.01 9.42 -1.55
N VAL A 94 3.09 8.47 -1.58
CA VAL A 94 1.68 8.77 -1.87
C VAL A 94 1.00 9.22 -0.58
N THR A 95 0.24 10.30 -0.65
CA THR A 95 -0.49 10.87 0.48
C THR A 95 -1.95 11.09 0.11
N SER A 96 -2.84 11.10 1.08
CA SER A 96 -4.25 11.40 0.88
C SER A 96 -4.92 11.80 2.19
N GLY A 97 -6.09 12.41 2.10
CA GLY A 97 -6.91 12.78 3.25
C GLY A 97 -8.39 12.62 2.99
N SER A 98 -9.16 12.60 4.05
CA SER A 98 -10.61 12.47 4.04
C SER A 98 -11.34 13.71 3.50
N THR A 99 -10.66 14.86 3.49
CA THR A 99 -11.08 16.07 2.78
C THR A 99 -9.88 16.67 2.04
N PRO A 100 -10.07 17.55 1.04
CA PRO A 100 -8.96 18.19 0.33
C PRO A 100 -8.00 18.94 1.27
N GLU A 101 -8.53 19.62 2.29
CA GLU A 101 -7.76 20.37 3.29
C GLU A 101 -6.88 19.43 4.12
N ILE A 102 -7.47 18.33 4.60
CA ILE A 102 -6.75 17.31 5.37
C ILE A 102 -5.72 16.59 4.50
N GLY A 103 -6.06 16.30 3.24
CA GLY A 103 -5.10 15.76 2.29
C GLY A 103 -3.86 16.63 2.17
N LYS A 104 -4.04 17.95 2.11
CA LYS A 104 -2.92 18.90 2.08
C LYS A 104 -2.10 18.89 3.37
N VAL A 105 -2.77 18.84 4.53
CA VAL A 105 -2.07 18.78 5.84
C VAL A 105 -1.23 17.51 5.93
N VAL A 106 -1.77 16.36 5.51
CA VAL A 106 -1.05 15.08 5.47
C VAL A 106 0.10 15.14 4.47
N ASP A 107 -0.12 15.72 3.29
CA ASP A 107 0.93 15.89 2.27
C ASP A 107 2.08 16.78 2.77
N ASP A 108 1.77 17.91 3.40
CA ASP A 108 2.77 18.83 3.97
C ASP A 108 3.58 18.15 5.09
N LEU A 109 2.94 17.31 5.93
CA LEU A 109 3.61 16.53 6.96
C LEU A 109 4.68 15.61 6.36
N TYR A 110 4.30 14.80 5.36
CA TYR A 110 5.25 13.88 4.72
C TYR A 110 6.29 14.62 3.89
N ARG A 111 5.94 15.69 3.22
CA ARG A 111 6.86 16.52 2.44
C ARG A 111 7.99 17.11 3.31
N ALA A 112 7.76 17.32 4.59
CA ALA A 112 8.77 17.81 5.51
C ALA A 112 9.91 16.81 5.73
N VAL A 113 9.70 15.50 5.49
CA VAL A 113 10.68 14.43 5.72
C VAL A 113 11.05 13.66 4.45
N ILE A 114 10.19 13.63 3.43
CA ILE A 114 10.41 12.87 2.19
C ILE A 114 11.10 13.77 1.15
N THR A 115 12.39 13.58 0.97
CA THR A 115 13.19 14.39 0.02
C THR A 115 12.88 14.10 -1.45
N ALA A 116 12.39 12.90 -1.76
CA ALA A 116 11.94 12.50 -3.10
C ALA A 116 10.60 13.16 -3.52
N GLY A 117 9.95 13.86 -2.59
CA GLY A 117 8.65 14.49 -2.83
C GLY A 117 7.46 13.58 -2.54
N THR A 118 6.26 14.13 -2.73
CA THR A 118 5.00 13.47 -2.46
C THR A 118 4.07 13.53 -3.67
N HIS A 119 3.11 12.61 -3.72
CA HIS A 119 1.99 12.63 -4.66
C HIS A 119 0.69 12.62 -3.86
N LEU A 120 -0.01 13.75 -3.85
CA LEU A 120 -1.30 13.88 -3.20
C LEU A 120 -2.38 13.22 -4.06
N ALA A 121 -2.87 12.07 -3.62
CA ALA A 121 -3.99 11.39 -4.26
C ALA A 121 -5.32 12.09 -3.93
N PRO A 122 -6.32 12.05 -4.83
CA PRO A 122 -7.58 12.77 -4.66
C PRO A 122 -8.47 12.23 -3.54
N SER A 123 -8.23 10.98 -3.09
CA SER A 123 -8.95 10.37 -1.97
C SER A 123 -8.14 9.25 -1.32
N ILE A 124 -8.53 8.86 -0.10
CA ILE A 124 -7.99 7.70 0.63
C ILE A 124 -8.12 6.44 -0.23
N LYS A 125 -9.29 6.19 -0.77
CA LYS A 125 -9.60 5.01 -1.60
C LYS A 125 -8.70 4.90 -2.85
N VAL A 126 -8.36 6.01 -3.48
CA VAL A 126 -7.41 6.04 -4.62
C VAL A 126 -5.99 5.68 -4.17
N ALA A 127 -5.54 6.19 -3.04
CA ALA A 127 -4.21 5.89 -2.51
C ALA A 127 -4.08 4.41 -2.08
N GLU A 128 -5.14 3.84 -1.49
CA GLU A 128 -5.23 2.41 -1.17
C GLU A 128 -5.16 1.55 -2.44
N ALA A 129 -5.97 1.88 -3.47
CA ALA A 129 -5.98 1.19 -4.75
C ALA A 129 -4.61 1.22 -5.43
N ALA A 130 -3.92 2.36 -5.42
CA ALA A 130 -2.59 2.49 -6.00
C ALA A 130 -1.60 1.49 -5.39
N LYS A 131 -1.62 1.31 -4.07
CA LYS A 131 -0.75 0.33 -3.39
C LYS A 131 -1.04 -1.11 -3.79
N VAL A 132 -2.31 -1.46 -3.91
CA VAL A 132 -2.72 -2.81 -4.33
C VAL A 132 -2.28 -3.09 -5.77
N ILE A 133 -2.48 -2.13 -6.68
CA ILE A 133 -2.08 -2.26 -8.10
C ILE A 133 -0.57 -2.39 -8.26
N GLU A 134 0.24 -1.61 -7.53
CA GLU A 134 1.71 -1.73 -7.55
C GLU A 134 2.18 -3.16 -7.25
N ASN A 135 1.59 -3.79 -6.26
CA ASN A 135 1.94 -5.14 -5.87
C ASN A 135 1.41 -6.19 -6.85
N SER A 136 0.15 -6.09 -7.25
CA SER A 136 -0.49 -7.04 -8.16
C SER A 136 0.13 -7.03 -9.56
N GLN A 137 0.46 -5.87 -10.08
CA GLN A 137 1.14 -5.71 -11.37
C GLN A 137 2.49 -6.44 -11.38
N ARG A 138 3.26 -6.34 -10.30
CA ARG A 138 4.54 -7.03 -10.17
C ARG A 138 4.35 -8.54 -10.11
N ASP A 139 3.40 -9.02 -9.31
CA ASP A 139 3.09 -10.44 -9.15
C ASP A 139 2.67 -11.08 -10.48
N ILE A 140 1.73 -10.47 -11.19
CA ILE A 140 1.24 -10.93 -12.49
C ILE A 140 2.37 -10.99 -13.51
N ASN A 141 3.24 -9.98 -13.59
CA ASN A 141 4.35 -9.96 -14.54
C ASN A 141 5.40 -11.03 -14.23
N ILE A 142 5.71 -11.28 -12.96
CA ILE A 142 6.62 -12.35 -12.56
C ILE A 142 5.99 -13.71 -12.85
N ALA A 143 4.72 -13.91 -12.55
CA ALA A 143 4.01 -15.15 -12.88
C ALA A 143 4.00 -15.40 -14.40
N PHE A 144 3.76 -14.39 -15.22
CA PHE A 144 3.82 -14.47 -16.67
C PHE A 144 5.20 -14.91 -17.16
N VAL A 145 6.27 -14.30 -16.66
CA VAL A 145 7.64 -14.66 -17.06
C VAL A 145 8.01 -16.07 -16.57
N ASN A 146 7.51 -16.50 -15.42
CA ASN A 146 7.69 -17.89 -14.96
C ASN A 146 7.03 -18.90 -15.91
N GLU A 147 5.82 -18.62 -16.41
CA GLU A 147 5.19 -19.49 -17.42
C GLU A 147 5.96 -19.49 -18.74
N LEU A 148 6.47 -18.33 -19.18
CA LEU A 148 7.33 -18.25 -20.35
C LEU A 148 8.61 -19.10 -20.19
N ALA A 149 9.23 -19.10 -19.01
CA ALA A 149 10.41 -19.90 -18.74
C ALA A 149 10.13 -21.40 -18.89
N LYS A 150 8.97 -21.90 -18.49
CA LYS A 150 8.55 -23.29 -18.71
C LYS A 150 8.39 -23.60 -20.20
N ILE A 151 7.76 -22.70 -20.95
CA ILE A 151 7.56 -22.84 -22.40
C ILE A 151 8.91 -22.87 -23.14
N PHE A 152 9.81 -21.94 -22.83
CA PHE A 152 11.12 -21.84 -23.44
C PHE A 152 11.97 -23.06 -23.12
N ASN A 153 11.89 -23.61 -21.92
CA ASN A 153 12.57 -24.86 -21.56
C ASN A 153 12.07 -26.05 -22.40
N LEU A 154 10.76 -26.10 -22.69
CA LEU A 154 10.22 -27.15 -23.60
C LEU A 154 10.66 -26.98 -25.08
N MET A 155 11.06 -25.77 -25.47
CA MET A 155 11.55 -25.42 -26.80
C MET A 155 13.07 -25.46 -26.93
N ASP A 156 13.78 -25.86 -25.84
CA ASP A 156 15.24 -25.84 -25.76
C ASP A 156 15.84 -24.43 -25.98
N LEU A 157 15.17 -23.42 -25.47
CA LEU A 157 15.60 -22.02 -25.52
C LEU A 157 16.03 -21.53 -24.12
N ASP A 158 17.14 -20.76 -24.08
CA ASP A 158 17.56 -20.07 -22.86
C ASP A 158 16.65 -18.87 -22.58
N THR A 159 15.93 -18.93 -21.47
CA THR A 159 14.98 -17.87 -21.05
C THR A 159 15.68 -16.52 -20.88
N HIS A 160 16.90 -16.49 -20.33
CA HIS A 160 17.62 -15.24 -20.11
C HIS A 160 18.04 -14.57 -21.41
N GLU A 161 18.49 -15.35 -22.39
CA GLU A 161 18.85 -14.83 -23.73
C GLU A 161 17.60 -14.32 -24.47
N VAL A 162 16.46 -15.00 -24.35
CA VAL A 162 15.21 -14.52 -24.95
C VAL A 162 14.76 -13.18 -24.27
N LEU A 163 14.81 -13.10 -22.95
CA LEU A 163 14.44 -11.89 -22.22
C LEU A 163 15.42 -10.74 -22.50
N LYS A 164 16.71 -11.03 -22.66
CA LYS A 164 17.73 -10.04 -23.04
C LYS A 164 17.48 -9.49 -24.43
N ALA A 165 17.14 -10.35 -25.39
CA ALA A 165 16.78 -9.94 -26.74
C ALA A 165 15.49 -9.10 -26.75
N ALA A 166 14.45 -9.52 -26.05
CA ALA A 166 13.21 -8.76 -25.91
C ALA A 166 13.43 -7.40 -25.23
N GLY A 167 14.33 -7.36 -24.24
CA GLY A 167 14.71 -6.15 -23.49
C GLY A 167 15.42 -5.08 -24.29
N THR A 168 15.84 -5.37 -25.53
CA THR A 168 16.36 -4.35 -26.45
C THR A 168 15.29 -3.38 -26.93
N LYS A 169 14.00 -3.73 -26.78
CA LYS A 169 12.90 -2.83 -27.11
C LYS A 169 12.67 -1.85 -25.98
N TRP A 170 12.65 -0.56 -26.27
CA TRP A 170 12.58 0.54 -25.31
C TRP A 170 11.41 0.50 -24.30
N ASN A 171 10.30 -0.15 -24.64
CA ASN A 171 9.11 -0.26 -23.79
C ASN A 171 8.88 -1.67 -23.23
N PHE A 172 9.89 -2.56 -23.29
CA PHE A 172 9.82 -3.87 -22.65
C PHE A 172 10.01 -3.74 -21.15
N LEU A 173 9.15 -4.39 -20.37
CA LEU A 173 9.26 -4.37 -18.91
C LEU A 173 10.21 -5.48 -18.44
N PRO A 174 11.32 -5.15 -17.74
CA PRO A 174 12.39 -6.08 -17.42
C PRO A 174 12.07 -6.97 -16.21
N PHE A 175 11.05 -7.81 -16.31
CA PHE A 175 10.79 -8.83 -15.32
C PHE A 175 11.58 -10.10 -15.62
N HIS A 176 12.00 -10.80 -14.56
CA HIS A 176 12.76 -12.04 -14.62
C HIS A 176 12.00 -13.16 -13.92
N PRO A 177 12.25 -14.46 -14.29
CA PRO A 177 11.74 -15.59 -13.57
C PRO A 177 12.18 -15.56 -12.10
N GLY A 178 11.27 -15.89 -11.18
CA GLY A 178 11.59 -15.90 -9.78
C GLY A 178 10.39 -16.21 -8.91
N LEU A 179 10.65 -16.28 -7.60
CA LEU A 179 9.59 -16.41 -6.62
C LEU A 179 9.15 -15.01 -6.18
N VAL A 180 7.85 -14.82 -6.19
CA VAL A 180 7.26 -13.64 -5.57
C VAL A 180 7.29 -13.85 -4.07
N GLY A 181 8.16 -13.12 -3.39
CA GLY A 181 8.35 -13.24 -1.94
C GLY A 181 7.90 -11.99 -1.19
N GLY A 182 7.68 -12.15 0.10
CA GLY A 182 7.32 -11.07 1.01
C GLY A 182 5.82 -10.96 1.30
N ARG A 183 5.51 -10.40 2.47
CA ARG A 183 4.15 -10.30 3.01
C ARG A 183 3.22 -9.41 2.16
N CYS A 184 3.76 -8.51 1.36
CA CYS A 184 2.95 -7.51 0.64
C CYS A 184 2.57 -7.94 -0.78
N VAL A 185 3.40 -8.73 -1.48
CA VAL A 185 3.16 -9.08 -2.90
C VAL A 185 2.20 -10.27 -3.02
N GLY A 186 2.38 -11.32 -2.22
CA GLY A 186 1.47 -12.48 -2.20
C GLY A 186 0.06 -12.16 -1.67
N ARG A 187 -0.21 -10.93 -1.23
CA ARG A 187 -1.50 -10.48 -0.68
C ARG A 187 -2.26 -9.52 -1.60
N GLY A 188 -1.55 -8.84 -2.51
CA GLY A 188 -2.15 -7.87 -3.42
C GLY A 188 -3.36 -8.41 -4.19
N PRO A 189 -3.26 -9.60 -4.83
CA PRO A 189 -4.40 -10.19 -5.55
C PRO A 189 -5.60 -10.48 -4.66
N PHE A 190 -5.38 -10.90 -3.40
CA PHE A 190 -6.49 -11.17 -2.46
C PHE A 190 -7.19 -9.89 -1.98
N CYS A 191 -6.46 -8.79 -1.85
CA CYS A 191 -7.05 -7.49 -1.55
C CYS A 191 -7.89 -6.90 -2.69
N MET A 192 -7.78 -7.42 -3.91
CA MET A 192 -8.61 -7.01 -5.05
C MET A 192 -9.83 -7.90 -5.26
N ALA A 193 -9.88 -9.07 -4.62
CA ALA A 193 -10.96 -10.04 -4.79
C ALA A 193 -12.10 -9.89 -3.76
N LEU A 194 -11.98 -8.89 -2.87
CA LEU A 194 -13.01 -8.47 -1.92
C LEU A 194 -13.79 -7.28 -2.46
#